data_b046cbaec2ba789d787bbcc2bf65615a
#
_entry.id   b046cbaec2ba789d787bbcc2bf65615a
#
_cell.length_a   1.000
_cell.length_b   1.000
_cell.length_c   1.000
_cell.angle_alpha   90.00
_cell.angle_beta   90.00
_cell.angle_gamma   90.00
#
_symmetry.space_group_name_H-M   'P 1'
#
loop_
_entity.id
_entity.type
_entity.pdbx_description
1 polymer ?
#
loop_
_entity_poly.entity_id
_entity_poly.type
_entity_poly.pdbx_seq_one_letter_code
_entity_poly.pdbx_strand_id
1 'polypeptide(L)'
;MDILETKAKPKKQREASFWQSLKKALRDNFPDWSATRLESRASLGVPDVLIMDSRGAWHMVELKTTANMSVNITPHQVAFLTKHARGSVWIAVKLTSATGHEVFLYRGDRAVDVKLEGLRARPDKHFSNPVNYRAVLQA
;
A
#
# COMPACT_ATOMS: atom_id res chain seq x y z
N MET A 1 -4.57 -19.17 -28.87
CA MET A 1 -4.72 -18.80 -28.31
C MET A 1 -4.27 -18.43 -27.54
N ASP A 2 -3.92 -17.80 -27.38
CA ASP A 2 -3.61 -17.40 -26.58
C ASP A 2 -4.03 -16.83 -25.75
N ILE A 3 -4.41 -16.57 -26.06
CA ILE A 3 -5.29 -16.40 -25.41
C ILE A 3 -5.33 -16.19 -24.15
N LEU A 4 -4.73 -16.62 -23.88
CA LEU A 4 -4.54 -16.78 -22.66
C LEU A 4 -3.64 -15.87 -22.03
N GLU A 5 -3.16 -14.96 -22.75
CA GLU A 5 -2.36 -13.95 -22.21
C GLU A 5 -3.21 -12.84 -21.73
N THR A 6 -3.85 -13.03 -20.64
CA THR A 6 -4.18 -11.90 -19.81
C THR A 6 -2.86 -11.29 -19.37
N LYS A 7 -2.39 -10.38 -20.12
CA LYS A 7 -1.28 -9.56 -19.69
C LYS A 7 -1.66 -8.89 -18.38
N ALA A 8 -0.85 -9.09 -17.37
CA ALA A 8 -1.00 -8.37 -16.13
C ALA A 8 -1.06 -6.87 -16.45
N LYS A 9 -1.94 -6.14 -15.78
CA LYS A 9 -2.01 -4.69 -15.92
C LYS A 9 -0.63 -4.08 -15.63
N PRO A 10 -0.22 -3.02 -16.34
CA PRO A 10 1.00 -2.31 -16.00
C PRO A 10 1.01 -1.90 -14.53
N LYS A 11 2.18 -1.82 -13.94
CA LYS A 11 2.36 -1.47 -12.53
C LYS A 11 1.57 -0.21 -12.17
N LYS A 12 1.66 0.83 -12.99
CA LYS A 12 0.97 2.10 -12.77
C LYS A 12 -0.54 1.92 -12.67
N GLN A 13 -1.12 1.07 -13.54
CA GLN A 13 -2.56 0.78 -13.50
C GLN A 13 -2.95 -0.04 -12.28
N ARG A 14 -2.08 -0.96 -11.85
CA ARG A 14 -2.35 -1.76 -10.64
C ARG A 14 -2.36 -0.89 -9.40
N GLU A 15 -1.42 0.04 -9.29
CA GLU A 15 -1.37 0.97 -8.17
C GLU A 15 -2.58 1.90 -8.18
N ALA A 16 -2.98 2.38 -9.35
CA ALA A 16 -4.18 3.19 -9.48
C ALA A 16 -5.44 2.41 -9.08
N SER A 17 -5.53 1.14 -9.46
CA SER A 17 -6.64 0.28 -9.07
C SER A 17 -6.65 0.03 -7.55
N PHE A 18 -5.50 -0.15 -6.95
CA PHE A 18 -5.37 -0.30 -5.50
C PHE A 18 -5.86 0.96 -4.79
N TRP A 19 -5.43 2.13 -5.26
CA TRP A 19 -5.88 3.41 -4.73
C TRP A 19 -7.40 3.56 -4.83
N GLN A 20 -7.98 3.23 -5.98
CA GLN A 20 -9.44 3.33 -6.16
C GLN A 20 -10.19 2.40 -5.23
N SER A 21 -9.71 1.18 -5.02
CA SER A 21 -10.32 0.23 -4.09
C SER A 21 -10.25 0.73 -2.65
N LEU A 22 -9.11 1.29 -2.26
CA LEU A 22 -8.91 1.84 -0.93
C LEU A 22 -9.83 3.05 -0.70
N LYS A 23 -9.87 3.96 -1.67
CA LYS A 23 -10.70 5.16 -1.60
C LYS A 23 -12.18 4.82 -1.48
N LYS A 24 -12.63 3.84 -2.27
CA LYS A 24 -14.02 3.37 -2.21
C LYS A 24 -14.35 2.75 -0.86
N ALA A 25 -13.48 1.89 -0.37
CA ALA A 25 -13.68 1.23 0.94
C ALA A 25 -13.76 2.27 2.06
N LEU A 26 -12.92 3.28 2.00
CA LEU A 26 -12.92 4.35 2.99
C LEU A 26 -14.22 5.14 2.94
N ARG A 27 -14.65 5.55 1.75
CA ARG A 27 -15.90 6.28 1.57
C ARG A 27 -17.11 5.49 2.06
N ASP A 28 -17.16 4.19 1.77
CA ASP A 28 -18.31 3.34 2.07
C ASP A 28 -18.37 2.94 3.55
N ASN A 29 -17.25 2.84 4.23
CA ASN A 29 -17.18 2.30 5.59
C ASN A 29 -16.81 3.32 6.67
N PHE A 30 -16.13 4.39 6.28
CA PHE A 30 -15.60 5.38 7.22
C PHE A 30 -15.81 6.78 6.67
N PRO A 31 -17.07 7.28 6.68
CA PRO A 31 -17.37 8.60 6.08
C PRO A 31 -16.65 9.76 6.78
N ASP A 32 -16.24 9.58 8.05
CA ASP A 32 -15.51 10.59 8.80
C ASP A 32 -14.02 10.63 8.48
N TRP A 33 -13.51 9.62 7.75
CA TRP A 33 -12.12 9.59 7.33
C TRP A 33 -11.97 10.34 6.01
N SER A 34 -10.77 10.80 5.74
CA SER A 34 -10.45 11.36 4.44
C SER A 34 -9.15 10.77 3.92
N ALA A 35 -9.06 10.65 2.60
CA ALA A 35 -7.84 10.19 1.95
C ALA A 35 -7.52 11.12 0.80
N THR A 36 -6.26 11.53 0.73
CA THR A 36 -5.75 12.41 -0.32
C THR A 36 -4.57 11.73 -0.96
N ARG A 37 -4.60 11.60 -2.29
CA ARG A 37 -3.45 11.10 -3.02
C ARG A 37 -2.46 12.24 -3.21
N LEU A 38 -1.23 12.00 -2.79
CA LEU A 38 -0.16 12.99 -2.91
C LEU A 38 0.56 12.78 -4.22
N GLU A 39 0.67 13.84 -5.00
CA GLU A 39 1.42 13.84 -6.25
C GLU A 39 2.55 14.86 -6.13
N SER A 40 3.63 14.45 -5.46
CA SER A 40 4.76 15.34 -5.29
C SER A 40 5.84 15.02 -6.31
N ARG A 41 6.14 15.99 -7.15
CA ARG A 41 7.29 15.93 -8.08
C ARG A 41 8.52 16.56 -7.45
N ALA A 42 8.34 17.37 -6.42
CA ALA A 42 9.41 18.12 -5.79
C ALA A 42 10.12 17.35 -4.69
N SER A 43 9.43 16.39 -4.06
CA SER A 43 9.98 15.60 -2.95
C SER A 43 9.92 14.14 -3.27
N LEU A 44 11.08 13.54 -3.50
CA LEU A 44 11.18 12.11 -3.80
C LEU A 44 10.97 11.29 -2.53
N GLY A 45 10.27 10.18 -2.66
CA GLY A 45 10.10 9.24 -1.57
C GLY A 45 8.95 9.51 -0.62
N VAL A 46 8.20 10.59 -0.83
CA VAL A 46 6.99 10.87 -0.03
C VAL A 46 5.94 9.79 -0.33
N PRO A 47 5.29 9.20 0.70
CA PRO A 47 4.24 8.22 0.48
C PRO A 47 3.09 8.74 -0.38
N ASP A 48 2.40 7.83 -1.07
CA ASP A 48 1.38 8.18 -2.07
C ASP A 48 0.10 8.77 -1.49
N VAL A 49 -0.25 8.39 -0.27
CA VAL A 49 -1.57 8.69 0.28
C VAL A 49 -1.45 9.26 1.68
N LEU A 50 -2.24 10.29 1.93
CA LEU A 50 -2.39 10.88 3.25
C LEU A 50 -3.82 10.59 3.71
N ILE A 51 -3.96 9.96 4.87
CA ILE A 51 -5.26 9.60 5.43
C ILE A 51 -5.42 10.29 6.78
N MET A 52 -6.58 10.93 6.98
CA MET A 52 -6.97 11.44 8.29
C MET A 52 -8.07 10.53 8.84
N ASP A 53 -7.90 10.00 10.04
CA ASP A 53 -8.91 9.16 10.66
C ASP A 53 -9.97 10.00 11.40
N SER A 54 -10.96 9.34 11.97
CA SER A 54 -12.07 10.02 12.63
C SER A 54 -11.68 10.80 13.89
N ARG A 55 -10.47 10.55 14.42
CA ARG A 55 -9.94 11.28 15.57
C ARG A 55 -9.08 12.46 15.17
N GLY A 56 -8.90 12.68 13.86
CA GLY A 56 -8.03 13.72 13.34
C GLY A 56 -6.56 13.31 13.28
N ALA A 57 -6.22 12.05 13.48
CA ALA A 57 -4.85 11.59 13.35
C ALA A 57 -4.49 11.35 11.89
N TRP A 58 -3.26 11.70 11.52
CA TRP A 58 -2.77 11.57 10.16
C TRP A 58 -1.93 10.31 9.98
N HIS A 59 -2.10 9.66 8.85
CA HIS A 59 -1.35 8.47 8.45
C HIS A 59 -0.87 8.65 7.03
N MET A 60 0.39 8.33 6.78
CA MET A 60 0.93 8.33 5.41
C MET A 60 1.12 6.90 4.97
N VAL A 61 0.67 6.56 3.77
CA VAL A 61 0.71 5.20 3.26
C VAL A 61 1.32 5.18 1.87
N GLU A 62 2.38 4.39 1.71
CA GLU A 62 2.95 4.07 0.41
C GLU A 62 2.22 2.87 -0.16
N LEU A 63 1.61 3.01 -1.35
CA LEU A 63 0.90 1.92 -2.01
C LEU A 63 1.83 1.20 -2.97
N LYS A 64 1.92 -0.11 -2.84
CA LYS A 64 2.68 -0.97 -3.75
C LYS A 64 1.83 -2.12 -4.21
N THR A 65 2.10 -2.61 -5.41
CA THR A 65 1.46 -3.81 -5.94
C THR A 65 2.54 -4.75 -6.46
N THR A 66 2.28 -6.05 -6.35
CA THR A 66 3.17 -7.06 -6.87
C THR A 66 2.41 -8.32 -7.26
N ALA A 67 3.00 -9.11 -8.15
CA ALA A 67 2.48 -10.42 -8.54
C ALA A 67 3.46 -11.54 -8.17
N ASN A 68 4.63 -11.23 -7.58
CA ASN A 68 5.70 -12.21 -7.43
C ASN A 68 6.50 -12.10 -6.14
N MET A 69 5.95 -11.62 -5.07
CA MET A 69 6.61 -11.49 -3.77
C MET A 69 7.65 -10.36 -3.67
N SER A 70 8.22 -9.89 -4.77
CA SER A 70 9.15 -8.78 -4.75
C SER A 70 8.41 -7.46 -4.62
N VAL A 71 8.99 -6.51 -3.88
CA VAL A 71 8.41 -5.18 -3.72
C VAL A 71 9.42 -4.15 -4.15
N ASN A 72 9.04 -3.32 -5.12
CA ASN A 72 9.94 -2.32 -5.66
C ASN A 72 9.84 -1.02 -4.85
N ILE A 73 10.70 -0.89 -3.86
CA ILE A 73 10.81 0.33 -3.05
C ILE A 73 12.10 1.05 -3.42
N THR A 74 12.00 2.33 -3.76
CA THR A 74 13.17 3.12 -4.13
C THR A 74 13.99 3.52 -2.89
N PRO A 75 15.29 3.83 -3.06
CA PRO A 75 16.09 4.33 -1.95
C PRO A 75 15.51 5.58 -1.29
N HIS A 76 14.90 6.47 -2.08
CA HIS A 76 14.25 7.68 -1.54
C HIS A 76 13.06 7.33 -0.66
N GLN A 77 12.26 6.34 -1.06
CA GLN A 77 11.12 5.87 -0.27
C GLN A 77 11.59 5.23 1.03
N VAL A 78 12.64 4.41 0.97
CA VAL A 78 13.23 3.82 2.18
C VAL A 78 13.72 4.90 3.12
N ALA A 79 14.41 5.91 2.59
CA ALA A 79 14.95 7.01 3.40
C ALA A 79 13.82 7.78 4.10
N PHE A 80 12.77 8.12 3.37
CA PHE A 80 11.64 8.85 3.94
C PHE A 80 10.95 8.04 5.04
N LEU A 81 10.62 6.78 4.76
CA LEU A 81 9.92 5.91 5.70
C LEU A 81 10.74 5.68 6.96
N THR A 82 12.04 5.46 6.81
CA THR A 82 12.95 5.25 7.93
C THR A 82 13.07 6.51 8.79
N LYS A 83 13.23 7.66 8.15
CA LYS A 83 13.36 8.94 8.85
C LYS A 83 12.11 9.27 9.66
N HIS A 84 10.94 8.92 9.14
CA HIS A 84 9.66 9.27 9.74
C HIS A 84 9.00 8.09 10.48
N ALA A 85 9.76 7.05 10.78
CA ALA A 85 9.23 5.81 11.37
C ALA A 85 8.59 6.00 12.75
N ARG A 86 8.90 7.10 13.44
CA ARG A 86 8.25 7.42 14.72
C ARG A 86 6.80 7.86 14.54
N GLY A 87 6.46 8.37 13.36
CA GLY A 87 5.11 8.77 13.01
C GLY A 87 4.33 7.60 12.42
N SER A 88 3.09 7.86 12.07
CA SER A 88 2.25 6.86 11.42
C SER A 88 2.53 6.84 9.93
N VAL A 89 3.57 6.13 9.53
CA VAL A 89 3.94 5.93 8.13
C VAL A 89 3.95 4.43 7.85
N TRP A 90 3.40 4.04 6.71
CA TRP A 90 3.10 2.65 6.38
C TRP A 90 3.42 2.33 4.93
N ILE A 91 3.64 1.04 4.69
CA ILE A 91 3.70 0.48 3.34
C ILE A 91 2.57 -0.54 3.24
N ALA A 92 1.68 -0.35 2.28
CA ALA A 92 0.60 -1.30 1.99
C ALA A 92 0.89 -1.95 0.64
N VAL A 93 1.09 -3.26 0.63
CA VAL A 93 1.42 -4.02 -0.57
C VAL A 93 0.27 -4.93 -0.93
N LYS A 94 -0.27 -4.78 -2.12
CA LYS A 94 -1.29 -5.66 -2.66
C LYS A 94 -0.65 -6.72 -3.54
N LEU A 95 -0.77 -7.97 -3.15
CA LEU A 95 -0.34 -9.11 -3.95
C LEU A 95 -1.54 -9.62 -4.73
N THR A 96 -1.39 -9.71 -6.04
CA THR A 96 -2.41 -10.29 -6.92
C THR A 96 -1.91 -11.63 -7.43
N SER A 97 -2.68 -12.67 -7.21
CA SER A 97 -2.36 -14.03 -7.67
C SER A 97 -3.57 -14.63 -8.38
N ALA A 98 -3.38 -15.85 -8.90
CA ALA A 98 -4.47 -16.59 -9.54
C ALA A 98 -5.66 -16.84 -8.61
N THR A 99 -5.41 -16.86 -7.29
CA THR A 99 -6.44 -17.16 -6.28
C THR A 99 -7.06 -15.90 -5.68
N GLY A 100 -6.63 -14.72 -6.09
CA GLY A 100 -7.21 -13.46 -5.62
C GLY A 100 -6.17 -12.45 -5.15
N HIS A 101 -6.59 -11.62 -4.20
CA HIS A 101 -5.78 -10.52 -3.69
C HIS A 101 -5.47 -10.70 -2.21
N GLU A 102 -4.28 -10.23 -1.82
CA GLU A 102 -3.88 -10.16 -0.42
C GLU A 102 -3.26 -8.77 -0.18
N VAL A 103 -3.42 -8.24 1.01
CA VAL A 103 -2.77 -6.98 1.39
C VAL A 103 -1.87 -7.24 2.59
N PHE A 104 -0.63 -6.81 2.46
CA PHE A 104 0.40 -6.87 3.49
C PHE A 104 0.68 -5.46 3.97
N LEU A 105 0.58 -5.22 5.25
CA LEU A 105 0.78 -3.90 5.83
C LEU A 105 2.03 -3.91 6.70
N TYR A 106 2.94 -2.97 6.42
CA TYR A 106 4.20 -2.82 7.13
C TYR A 106 4.31 -1.42 7.69
N ARG A 107 4.80 -1.29 8.93
CA ARG A 107 5.17 0.02 9.46
C ARG A 107 6.41 0.53 8.72
N GLY A 108 6.60 1.84 8.74
CA GLY A 108 7.71 2.48 8.02
C GLY A 108 9.10 2.00 8.43
N ASP A 109 9.28 1.57 9.67
CA ASP A 109 10.55 1.03 10.15
C ASP A 109 10.93 -0.32 9.52
N ARG A 110 10.00 -0.93 8.77
CA ARG A 110 10.24 -2.18 8.06
C ARG A 110 10.65 -1.97 6.59
N ALA A 111 10.85 -0.72 6.18
CA ALA A 111 11.11 -0.40 4.78
C ALA A 111 12.35 -1.11 4.21
N VAL A 112 13.43 -1.19 4.98
CA VAL A 112 14.65 -1.90 4.55
C VAL A 112 14.37 -3.39 4.36
N ASP A 113 13.66 -4.01 5.30
CA ASP A 113 13.32 -5.43 5.22
C ASP A 113 12.47 -5.72 3.98
N VAL A 114 11.49 -4.87 3.73
CA VAL A 114 10.61 -5.03 2.56
C VAL A 114 11.40 -4.84 1.27
N LYS A 115 12.34 -3.90 1.22
CA LYS A 115 13.20 -3.71 0.06
C LYS A 115 14.06 -4.93 -0.23
N LEU A 116 14.64 -5.53 0.80
CA LEU A 116 15.56 -6.66 0.66
C LEU A 116 14.84 -7.99 0.47
N GLU A 117 13.74 -8.19 1.19
CA GLU A 117 13.07 -9.49 1.26
C GLU A 117 11.70 -9.52 0.57
N GLY A 118 11.17 -8.36 0.19
CA GLY A 118 9.83 -8.28 -0.38
C GLY A 118 8.80 -8.78 0.63
N LEU A 119 7.81 -9.52 0.15
CA LEU A 119 6.74 -10.06 1.01
C LEU A 119 7.18 -11.24 1.87
N ARG A 120 8.44 -11.68 1.77
CA ARG A 120 9.03 -12.63 2.71
C ARG A 120 9.31 -11.98 4.06
N ALA A 121 9.44 -10.64 4.09
CA ALA A 121 9.51 -9.93 5.36
C ALA A 121 8.18 -10.09 6.09
N ARG A 122 8.25 -10.33 7.40
CA ARG A 122 7.04 -10.54 8.19
C ARG A 122 6.23 -9.24 8.25
N PRO A 123 4.96 -9.24 7.80
CA PRO A 123 4.12 -8.03 7.86
C PRO A 123 3.62 -7.77 9.29
N ASP A 124 3.30 -6.52 9.55
CA ASP A 124 2.62 -6.14 10.80
C ASP A 124 1.16 -6.62 10.76
N LYS A 125 0.54 -6.54 9.58
CA LYS A 125 -0.82 -7.07 9.34
C LYS A 125 -0.86 -7.72 7.97
N HIS A 126 -1.70 -8.76 7.85
CA HIS A 126 -1.89 -9.47 6.59
C HIS A 126 -3.37 -9.80 6.42
N PHE A 127 -3.92 -9.44 5.29
CA PHE A 127 -5.34 -9.63 4.98
C PHE A 127 -5.46 -10.42 3.68
N SER A 128 -6.12 -11.57 3.74
CA SER A 128 -6.30 -12.43 2.57
C SER A 128 -7.65 -12.22 1.91
N ASN A 129 -7.82 -12.84 0.76
CA ASN A 129 -9.00 -12.71 -0.09
C ASN A 129 -10.25 -13.33 0.53
N PRO A 130 -11.43 -12.65 0.54
CA PRO A 130 -11.59 -11.27 0.12
C PRO A 130 -10.92 -10.30 1.11
N VAL A 131 -10.25 -9.29 0.58
CA VAL A 131 -9.56 -8.31 1.43
C VAL A 131 -10.59 -7.50 2.21
N ASN A 132 -10.48 -7.56 3.52
CA ASN A 132 -11.31 -6.76 4.39
C ASN A 132 -10.67 -5.37 4.59
N TYR A 133 -10.98 -4.46 3.68
CA TYR A 133 -10.42 -3.11 3.73
C TYR A 133 -10.78 -2.35 5.01
N ARG A 134 -11.91 -2.68 5.62
CA ARG A 134 -12.28 -2.08 6.91
C ARG A 134 -11.23 -2.42 7.97
N ALA A 135 -10.83 -3.69 8.05
CA ALA A 135 -9.81 -4.11 9.01
C ALA A 135 -8.44 -3.51 8.67
N VAL A 136 -8.12 -3.38 7.38
CA VAL A 136 -6.88 -2.72 6.94
C VAL A 136 -6.84 -1.28 7.44
N LEU A 137 -7.93 -0.54 7.29
CA LEU A 137 -8.00 0.86 7.70
C LEU A 137 -7.98 1.05 9.21
N GLN A 138 -8.33 0.02 9.96
CA GLN A 138 -8.28 0.04 11.42
C GLN A 138 -6.99 -0.53 12.01
N ALA A 139 -6.10 -0.93 11.16
CA ALA A 139 -4.87 -1.60 11.58
C ALA A 139 -3.88 -0.67 12.33
#